data_b348b71c7e345eb946664679ccf0d5c2
#
_entry.id   b348b71c7e345eb946664679ccf0d5c2
#
_cell.length_a   1.000
_cell.length_b   1.000
_cell.length_c   1.000
_cell.angle_alpha   90.00
_cell.angle_beta   90.00
_cell.angle_gamma   90.00
#
_symmetry.space_group_name_H-M   'P 1'
#
loop_
_entity.id
_entity.type
_entity.pdbx_description
1 polymer ?
#
loop_
_entity_poly.entity_id
_entity_poly.type
_entity_poly.pdbx_seq_one_letter_code
_entity_poly.pdbx_strand_id
1 'polypeptide(L)'
;MEQTYCLTPAEWRYAQGCLTLAKRLGLIEDDTPAALEKRRAAKNAAAARCKADGTTVYGVRHYSAPAYLQYELTRFKLDFVEPCEKIRALGVCPDFTEAQTRAWYDANRDLFTRYFGDSFSYEESRQIIEKRMREEVYEALVQDILCEPADRQGRE
;
A
#
# COMPACT_ATOMS: atom_id res chain seq x y z
N MET A 1 12.91 -13.38 11.45
CA MET A 1 11.87 -12.65 10.69
C MET A 1 12.23 -12.50 9.23
N GLU A 2 13.37 -11.95 8.89
CA GLU A 2 13.86 -11.76 7.51
C GLU A 2 13.85 -13.08 6.71
N GLN A 3 14.34 -14.16 7.29
CA GLN A 3 14.31 -15.49 6.65
C GLN A 3 12.90 -16.03 6.41
N THR A 4 11.95 -15.77 7.33
CA THR A 4 10.56 -16.22 7.19
C THR A 4 9.84 -15.56 6.03
N TYR A 5 10.16 -14.28 5.75
CA TYR A 5 9.55 -13.50 4.66
C TYR A 5 10.42 -13.42 3.42
N CYS A 6 11.60 -14.05 3.41
CA CYS A 6 12.57 -14.04 2.30
C CYS A 6 12.98 -12.61 1.90
N LEU A 7 13.17 -11.71 2.88
CA LEU A 7 13.52 -10.30 2.69
C LEU A 7 14.93 -10.01 3.19
N THR A 8 15.57 -9.04 2.60
CA THR A 8 16.76 -8.39 3.13
C THR A 8 16.40 -7.52 4.35
N PRO A 9 17.37 -7.16 5.22
CA PRO A 9 17.13 -6.27 6.35
C PRO A 9 16.49 -4.92 5.94
N ALA A 10 16.90 -4.36 4.80
CA ALA A 10 16.36 -3.11 4.29
C ALA A 10 14.89 -3.25 3.84
N GLU A 11 14.57 -4.32 3.11
CA GLU A 11 13.19 -4.61 2.69
C GLU A 11 12.29 -4.91 3.89
N TRP A 12 12.80 -5.62 4.90
CA TRP A 12 12.05 -5.85 6.12
C TRP A 12 11.75 -4.54 6.86
N ARG A 13 12.75 -3.65 6.99
CA ARG A 13 12.57 -2.34 7.60
C ARG A 13 11.51 -1.53 6.86
N TYR A 14 11.54 -1.52 5.52
CA TYR A 14 10.51 -0.87 4.70
C TYR A 14 9.11 -1.47 4.96
N ALA A 15 9.00 -2.80 4.98
CA ALA A 15 7.75 -3.48 5.26
C ALA A 15 7.21 -3.11 6.67
N GLN A 16 8.07 -3.00 7.67
CA GLN A 16 7.68 -2.53 9.00
C GLN A 16 7.17 -1.08 8.97
N GLY A 17 7.82 -0.19 8.22
CA GLY A 17 7.32 1.18 8.00
C GLY A 17 5.92 1.20 7.41
N CYS A 18 5.66 0.37 6.40
CA CYS A 18 4.32 0.23 5.80
C CYS A 18 3.28 -0.32 6.80
N LEU A 19 3.64 -1.32 7.62
CA LEU A 19 2.75 -1.85 8.67
C LEU A 19 2.43 -0.79 9.72
N THR A 20 3.44 -0.02 10.15
CA THR A 20 3.26 1.08 11.11
C THR A 20 2.38 2.17 10.51
N LEU A 21 2.57 2.54 9.24
CA LEU A 21 1.67 3.47 8.55
C LEU A 21 0.24 2.94 8.50
N ALA A 22 0.06 1.66 8.13
CA ALA A 22 -1.26 1.04 8.06
C ALA A 22 -1.99 1.06 9.42
N LYS A 23 -1.26 0.87 10.53
CA LYS A 23 -1.80 1.01 11.88
C LYS A 23 -2.19 2.47 12.18
N ARG A 24 -1.33 3.44 11.89
CA ARG A 24 -1.65 4.89 12.06
C ARG A 24 -2.88 5.31 11.24
N LEU A 25 -3.05 4.74 10.06
CA LEU A 25 -4.24 4.93 9.23
C LEU A 25 -5.47 4.13 9.71
N GLY A 26 -5.31 3.31 10.74
CA GLY A 26 -6.36 2.45 11.28
C GLY A 26 -6.82 1.37 10.30
N LEU A 27 -6.01 1.00 9.32
CA LEU A 27 -6.27 -0.12 8.41
C LEU A 27 -6.05 -1.47 9.09
N ILE A 28 -5.16 -1.51 10.09
CA ILE A 28 -4.90 -2.65 10.98
C ILE A 28 -4.82 -2.16 12.43
N GLU A 29 -5.05 -3.06 13.37
CA GLU A 29 -5.00 -2.74 14.82
C GLU A 29 -3.58 -2.85 15.38
N ASP A 30 -2.78 -3.79 14.84
CA ASP A 30 -1.45 -4.13 15.37
C ASP A 30 -0.49 -4.42 14.22
N ASP A 31 0.65 -3.74 14.24
CA ASP A 31 1.73 -3.79 13.26
C ASP A 31 2.83 -4.82 13.59
N THR A 32 2.68 -5.57 14.69
CA THR A 32 3.66 -6.59 15.10
C THR A 32 3.70 -7.77 14.12
N PRO A 33 4.86 -8.44 14.00
CA PRO A 33 4.98 -9.68 13.22
C PRO A 33 4.02 -10.79 13.66
N ALA A 34 3.74 -10.88 14.96
CA ALA A 34 2.79 -11.84 15.49
C ALA A 34 1.36 -11.58 15.02
N ALA A 35 0.95 -10.31 14.98
CA ALA A 35 -0.34 -9.91 14.43
C ALA A 35 -0.45 -10.14 12.92
N LEU A 36 0.62 -9.90 12.16
CA LEU A 36 0.70 -10.22 10.74
C LEU A 36 0.45 -11.73 10.49
N GLU A 37 1.12 -12.60 11.25
CA GLU A 37 0.90 -14.05 11.16
C GLU A 37 -0.51 -14.48 11.56
N LYS A 38 -1.09 -13.84 12.59
CA LYS A 38 -2.48 -14.06 12.99
C LYS A 38 -3.45 -13.70 11.86
N ARG A 39 -3.25 -12.56 11.21
CA ARG A 39 -4.07 -12.14 10.06
C ARG A 39 -3.91 -13.10 8.88
N ARG A 40 -2.68 -13.55 8.58
CA ARG A 40 -2.42 -14.56 7.55
C ARG A 40 -3.16 -15.88 7.84
N ALA A 41 -3.04 -16.39 9.06
CA ALA A 41 -3.71 -17.61 9.47
C ALA A 41 -5.25 -17.50 9.33
N ALA A 42 -5.83 -16.37 9.75
CA ALA A 42 -7.25 -16.10 9.62
C ALA A 42 -7.70 -16.06 8.15
N LYS A 43 -6.92 -15.42 7.27
CA LYS A 43 -7.19 -15.37 5.81
C LYS A 43 -7.17 -16.76 5.19
N ASN A 44 -6.18 -17.60 5.53
CA ASN A 44 -6.08 -18.98 5.06
C ASN A 44 -7.23 -19.85 5.57
N ALA A 45 -7.60 -19.70 6.84
CA ALA A 45 -8.72 -20.42 7.42
C ALA A 45 -10.06 -20.03 6.77
N ALA A 46 -10.25 -18.74 6.44
CA ALA A 46 -11.43 -18.28 5.73
C ALA A 46 -11.54 -18.91 4.32
N ALA A 47 -10.42 -18.94 3.57
CA ALA A 47 -10.36 -19.56 2.25
C ALA A 47 -10.65 -21.08 2.30
N ALA A 48 -10.14 -21.76 3.34
CA ALA A 48 -10.40 -23.19 3.56
C ALA A 48 -11.88 -23.46 3.87
N ARG A 49 -12.55 -22.62 4.66
CA ARG A 49 -14.00 -22.71 4.93
C ARG A 49 -14.83 -22.53 3.65
N CYS A 50 -14.58 -21.49 2.87
CA CYS A 50 -15.27 -21.27 1.61
C CYS A 50 -15.16 -22.49 0.68
N LYS A 51 -13.98 -23.14 0.64
CA LYS A 51 -13.78 -24.37 -0.13
C LYS A 51 -14.63 -25.53 0.41
N ALA A 52 -14.70 -25.70 1.72
CA ALA A 52 -15.51 -26.76 2.35
C ALA A 52 -17.01 -26.57 2.09
N ASP A 53 -17.46 -25.31 2.05
CA ASP A 53 -18.87 -24.93 1.80
C ASP A 53 -19.22 -24.91 0.30
N GLY A 54 -18.30 -25.31 -0.60
CA GLY A 54 -18.51 -25.31 -2.04
C GLY A 54 -18.57 -23.92 -2.67
N THR A 55 -18.23 -22.87 -1.91
CA THR A 55 -18.19 -21.48 -2.41
C THR A 55 -16.94 -21.27 -3.27
N THR A 56 -17.11 -20.65 -4.44
CA THR A 56 -15.99 -20.34 -5.33
C THR A 56 -15.08 -19.31 -4.69
N VAL A 57 -13.82 -19.67 -4.46
CA VAL A 57 -12.78 -18.75 -4.01
C VAL A 57 -12.01 -18.24 -5.22
N TYR A 58 -12.12 -16.94 -5.49
CA TYR A 58 -11.32 -16.28 -6.52
C TYR A 58 -9.98 -15.86 -5.91
N GLY A 59 -8.87 -16.19 -6.61
CA GLY A 59 -7.52 -15.83 -6.20
C GLY A 59 -6.77 -16.90 -5.42
N VAL A 60 -5.82 -16.47 -4.57
CA VAL A 60 -4.92 -17.36 -3.84
C VAL A 60 -5.67 -18.10 -2.74
N ARG A 61 -5.60 -19.43 -2.78
CA ARG A 61 -6.28 -20.29 -1.80
C ARG A 61 -5.54 -20.47 -0.48
N HIS A 62 -4.24 -20.28 -0.50
CA HIS A 62 -3.36 -20.37 0.66
C HIS A 62 -2.15 -19.46 0.49
N TYR A 63 -1.98 -18.54 1.42
CA TYR A 63 -0.86 -17.61 1.44
C TYR A 63 0.29 -18.18 2.26
N SER A 64 1.49 -18.26 1.66
CA SER A 64 2.75 -18.33 2.40
C SER A 64 3.02 -17.01 3.14
N ALA A 65 3.96 -16.99 4.08
CA ALA A 65 4.29 -15.76 4.80
C ALA A 65 4.75 -14.62 3.86
N PRO A 66 5.68 -14.84 2.90
CA PRO A 66 6.08 -13.79 1.95
C PRO A 66 4.93 -13.29 1.08
N ALA A 67 4.11 -14.22 0.55
CA ALA A 67 3.00 -13.84 -0.32
C ALA A 67 1.91 -13.05 0.43
N TYR A 68 1.68 -13.37 1.71
CA TYR A 68 0.72 -12.63 2.53
C TYR A 68 1.20 -11.23 2.87
N LEU A 69 2.47 -11.09 3.24
CA LEU A 69 3.06 -9.78 3.46
C LEU A 69 2.93 -8.91 2.21
N GLN A 70 3.35 -9.41 1.06
CA GLN A 70 3.22 -8.68 -0.21
C GLN A 70 1.75 -8.29 -0.51
N TYR A 71 0.80 -9.19 -0.24
CA TYR A 71 -0.63 -8.92 -0.38
C TYR A 71 -1.07 -7.76 0.53
N GLU A 72 -0.70 -7.76 1.83
CA GLU A 72 -1.06 -6.67 2.74
C GLU A 72 -0.42 -5.34 2.33
N LEU A 73 0.89 -5.31 2.02
CA LEU A 73 1.58 -4.08 1.62
C LEU A 73 0.94 -3.47 0.36
N THR A 74 0.63 -4.30 -0.63
CA THR A 74 -0.06 -3.85 -1.85
C THR A 74 -1.44 -3.28 -1.53
N ARG A 75 -2.18 -3.95 -0.66
CA ARG A 75 -3.52 -3.52 -0.28
C ARG A 75 -3.51 -2.20 0.48
N PHE A 76 -2.60 -2.02 1.44
CA PHE A 76 -2.50 -0.75 2.18
C PHE A 76 -2.23 0.42 1.26
N LYS A 77 -1.31 0.24 0.30
CA LYS A 77 -1.02 1.25 -0.72
C LYS A 77 -2.25 1.55 -1.59
N LEU A 78 -2.97 0.52 -2.04
CA LEU A 78 -4.20 0.70 -2.83
C LEU A 78 -5.30 1.40 -2.03
N ASP A 79 -5.52 1.01 -0.76
CA ASP A 79 -6.53 1.61 0.13
C ASP A 79 -6.21 3.09 0.41
N PHE A 80 -4.94 3.51 0.33
CA PHE A 80 -4.52 4.91 0.42
C PHE A 80 -4.69 5.66 -0.90
N VAL A 81 -4.28 5.08 -2.02
CA VAL A 81 -4.29 5.70 -3.36
C VAL A 81 -5.71 5.90 -3.88
N GLU A 82 -6.60 4.95 -3.58
CA GLU A 82 -8.05 5.05 -3.80
C GLU A 82 -8.75 5.21 -2.43
N PRO A 83 -8.65 6.39 -1.80
CA PRO A 83 -8.95 6.51 -0.39
C PRO A 83 -10.41 6.20 -0.10
N CYS A 84 -10.63 5.26 0.80
CA CYS A 84 -11.92 5.00 1.40
C CYS A 84 -12.34 6.18 2.31
N GLU A 85 -13.61 6.23 2.69
CA GLU A 85 -14.15 7.29 3.53
C GLU A 85 -13.33 7.51 4.82
N LYS A 86 -12.85 6.42 5.43
CA LYS A 86 -12.00 6.46 6.63
C LYS A 86 -10.67 7.20 6.39
N ILE A 87 -9.98 6.92 5.30
CA ILE A 87 -8.71 7.60 4.94
C ILE A 87 -8.95 9.08 4.63
N ARG A 88 -10.05 9.40 3.94
CA ARG A 88 -10.43 10.80 3.66
C ARG A 88 -10.71 11.57 4.94
N ALA A 89 -11.39 10.96 5.92
CA ALA A 89 -11.69 11.59 7.19
C ALA A 89 -10.44 11.96 8.01
N LEU A 90 -9.33 11.24 7.82
CA LEU A 90 -8.04 11.55 8.46
C LEU A 90 -7.34 12.77 7.85
N GLY A 91 -7.72 13.22 6.64
CA GLY A 91 -7.11 14.34 5.98
C GLY A 91 -5.64 14.14 5.55
N VAL A 92 -5.13 12.91 5.61
CA VAL A 92 -3.73 12.57 5.26
C VAL A 92 -3.54 12.30 3.77
N CYS A 93 -4.62 12.01 3.05
CA CYS A 93 -4.61 11.82 1.61
C CYS A 93 -5.07 13.12 0.94
N PRO A 94 -4.19 13.84 0.23
CA PRO A 94 -4.53 15.12 -0.34
C PRO A 94 -5.45 14.99 -1.56
N ASP A 95 -6.32 15.98 -1.72
CA ASP A 95 -6.95 16.27 -3.00
C ASP A 95 -6.05 17.23 -3.78
N PHE A 96 -5.82 16.93 -5.05
CA PHE A 96 -4.97 17.75 -5.91
C PHE A 96 -5.80 18.67 -6.80
N THR A 97 -5.37 19.93 -6.91
CA THR A 97 -5.94 20.88 -7.86
C THR A 97 -5.53 20.52 -9.29
N GLU A 98 -6.30 20.99 -10.26
CA GLU A 98 -5.97 20.79 -11.68
C GLU A 98 -4.59 21.37 -12.03
N ALA A 99 -4.24 22.52 -11.45
CA ALA A 99 -2.92 23.12 -11.66
C ALA A 99 -1.77 22.22 -11.18
N GLN A 100 -1.94 21.55 -10.04
CA GLN A 100 -0.94 20.61 -9.50
C GLN A 100 -0.81 19.36 -10.37
N THR A 101 -1.93 18.75 -10.75
CA THR A 101 -1.92 17.56 -11.61
C THR A 101 -1.37 17.85 -13.00
N ARG A 102 -1.65 19.03 -13.56
CA ARG A 102 -1.10 19.44 -14.84
C ARG A 102 0.41 19.71 -14.76
N ALA A 103 0.87 20.38 -13.70
CA ALA A 103 2.30 20.59 -13.47
C ALA A 103 3.06 19.27 -13.30
N TRP A 104 2.47 18.31 -12.57
CA TRP A 104 3.04 16.97 -12.41
C TRP A 104 3.12 16.21 -13.75
N TYR A 105 2.06 16.28 -14.57
CA TYR A 105 2.04 15.69 -15.91
C TYR A 105 3.15 16.28 -16.79
N ASP A 106 3.30 17.62 -16.79
CA ASP A 106 4.30 18.30 -17.61
C ASP A 106 5.74 17.94 -17.19
N ALA A 107 5.97 17.72 -15.89
CA ALA A 107 7.26 17.28 -15.35
C ALA A 107 7.57 15.80 -15.63
N ASN A 108 6.55 14.98 -15.92
CA ASN A 108 6.67 13.52 -16.07
C ASN A 108 6.14 13.02 -17.44
N ARG A 109 6.25 13.82 -18.49
CA ARG A 109 5.70 13.50 -19.82
C ARG A 109 6.21 12.21 -20.41
N ASP A 110 7.44 11.83 -20.11
CA ASP A 110 8.07 10.58 -20.54
C ASP A 110 7.30 9.33 -20.06
N LEU A 111 6.66 9.37 -18.90
CA LEU A 111 5.82 8.28 -18.38
C LEU A 111 4.55 8.04 -19.23
N PHE A 112 4.15 9.01 -20.02
CA PHE A 112 2.95 8.98 -20.85
C PHE A 112 3.27 8.85 -22.34
N THR A 113 4.54 8.68 -22.68
CA THR A 113 4.99 8.48 -24.07
C THR A 113 4.78 7.02 -24.47
N ARG A 114 4.13 6.82 -25.62
CA ARG A 114 3.94 5.51 -26.25
C ARG A 114 5.08 5.18 -27.21
N TYR A 115 5.07 3.95 -27.69
CA TYR A 115 5.91 3.54 -28.80
C TYR A 115 5.66 4.46 -30.02
N PHE A 116 6.70 4.86 -30.74
CA PHE A 116 6.65 5.76 -31.92
C PHE A 116 6.42 7.25 -31.63
N GLY A 117 6.63 7.73 -30.42
CA GLY A 117 6.57 9.17 -30.11
C GLY A 117 5.15 9.73 -29.91
N ASP A 118 4.14 8.88 -29.96
CA ASP A 118 2.78 9.24 -29.52
C ASP A 118 2.72 9.29 -27.99
N SER A 119 1.86 10.14 -27.43
CA SER A 119 1.70 10.31 -25.98
C SER A 119 0.23 10.41 -25.61
N PHE A 120 -0.08 9.90 -24.41
CA PHE A 120 -1.39 10.12 -23.79
C PHE A 120 -1.51 11.60 -23.39
N SER A 121 -2.63 12.22 -23.71
CA SER A 121 -2.92 13.58 -23.27
C SER A 121 -3.13 13.63 -21.75
N TYR A 122 -3.07 14.86 -21.21
CA TYR A 122 -3.37 15.07 -19.78
C TYR A 122 -4.80 14.62 -19.43
N GLU A 123 -5.77 14.90 -20.26
CA GLU A 123 -7.18 14.57 -20.07
C GLU A 123 -7.39 13.04 -19.99
N GLU A 124 -6.73 12.29 -20.86
CA GLU A 124 -6.76 10.82 -20.85
C GLU A 124 -6.06 10.23 -19.61
N SER A 125 -5.07 10.95 -19.08
CA SER A 125 -4.18 10.45 -18.01
C SER A 125 -4.57 10.95 -16.62
N ARG A 126 -5.52 11.88 -16.48
CA ARG A 126 -5.82 12.60 -15.24
C ARG A 126 -6.01 11.69 -14.02
N GLN A 127 -6.80 10.63 -14.15
CA GLN A 127 -7.02 9.69 -13.04
C GLN A 127 -5.75 8.92 -12.65
N ILE A 128 -4.91 8.60 -13.62
CA ILE A 128 -3.63 7.91 -13.39
C ILE A 128 -2.66 8.87 -12.70
N ILE A 129 -2.63 10.14 -13.10
CA ILE A 129 -1.81 11.19 -12.50
C ILE A 129 -2.14 11.36 -11.02
N GLU A 130 -3.41 11.51 -10.67
CA GLU A 130 -3.85 11.65 -9.28
C GLU A 130 -3.45 10.43 -8.44
N LYS A 131 -3.58 9.21 -8.98
CA LYS A 131 -3.13 7.98 -8.31
C LYS A 131 -1.62 7.98 -8.08
N ARG A 132 -0.83 8.35 -9.08
CA ARG A 132 0.63 8.44 -8.97
C ARG A 132 1.07 9.47 -7.94
N MET A 133 0.46 10.63 -7.93
CA MET A 133 0.75 11.66 -6.91
C MET A 133 0.42 11.17 -5.50
N ARG A 134 -0.69 10.41 -5.31
CA ARG A 134 -1.00 9.78 -4.01
C ARG A 134 -0.03 8.67 -3.64
N GLU A 135 0.47 7.90 -4.62
CA GLU A 135 1.54 6.93 -4.38
C GLU A 135 2.81 7.61 -3.84
N GLU A 136 3.19 8.76 -4.41
CA GLU A 136 4.34 9.54 -3.92
C GLU A 136 4.14 10.04 -2.48
N VAL A 137 2.93 10.50 -2.15
CA VAL A 137 2.58 10.88 -0.77
C VAL A 137 2.65 9.68 0.17
N TYR A 138 2.14 8.51 -0.24
CA TYR A 138 2.24 7.28 0.55
C TYR A 138 3.70 6.92 0.84
N GLU A 139 4.56 6.94 -0.19
CA GLU A 139 5.98 6.64 -0.03
C GLU A 139 6.68 7.65 0.89
N ALA A 140 6.34 8.95 0.78
CA ALA A 140 6.88 9.99 1.66
C ALA A 140 6.51 9.72 3.13
N LEU A 141 5.25 9.38 3.41
CA LEU A 141 4.80 9.02 4.76
C LEU A 141 5.52 7.79 5.32
N VAL A 142 5.78 6.77 4.49
CA VAL A 142 6.58 5.60 4.89
C VAL A 142 8.02 6.02 5.20
N GLN A 143 8.64 6.87 4.38
CA GLN A 143 9.99 7.36 4.61
C GLN A 143 10.09 8.20 5.88
N ASP A 144 9.11 9.03 6.17
CA ASP A 144 9.05 9.81 7.41
C ASP A 144 9.07 8.88 8.64
N ILE A 145 8.27 7.81 8.63
CA ILE A 145 8.26 6.79 9.69
C ILE A 145 9.64 6.13 9.83
N LEU A 146 10.31 5.81 8.72
CA LEU A 146 11.63 5.19 8.73
C LEU A 146 12.74 6.11 9.25
N CYS A 147 12.54 7.42 9.14
CA CYS A 147 13.45 8.44 9.64
C CYS A 147 13.16 8.85 11.10
N GLU A 148 12.01 8.46 11.68
CA GLU A 148 11.71 8.73 13.08
C GLU A 148 12.71 8.01 14.00
N PRO A 149 13.27 8.71 15.02
CA PRO A 149 14.13 8.07 16.00
C PRO A 149 13.36 7.00 16.80
N ALA A 150 14.02 5.87 17.07
CA ALA A 150 13.43 4.68 17.70
C ALA A 150 12.72 4.94 19.04
N ASP A 151 13.02 6.06 19.72
CA ASP A 151 12.43 6.42 21.02
C ASP A 151 10.93 6.81 20.95
N ARG A 152 10.38 7.07 19.76
CA ARG A 152 8.95 7.41 19.59
C ARG A 152 8.06 6.25 19.19
N GLN A 153 8.63 5.12 18.81
CA GLN A 153 7.86 3.96 18.32
C GLN A 153 7.19 3.14 19.43
N GLY A 154 7.41 3.45 20.70
CA GLY A 154 6.93 2.68 21.86
C GLY A 154 5.99 3.40 22.81
N ARG A 155 5.42 4.56 22.47
CA ARG A 155 4.60 5.38 23.39
C ARG A 155 3.19 5.71 22.87
N GLU A 156 2.55 4.83 22.11
CA GLU A 156 1.11 4.94 21.84
C GLU A 156 0.39 3.63 22.11
#